data_9e41fb3e373e2c14c6e4528517635aa4
#
_entry.id   9e41fb3e373e2c14c6e4528517635aa4
#
_cell.length_a   1.000
_cell.length_b   1.000
_cell.length_c   1.000
_cell.angle_alpha   90.00
_cell.angle_beta   90.00
_cell.angle_gamma   90.00
#
_symmetry.space_group_name_H-M   'P 1'
#
loop_
_entity.id
_entity.type
_entity.pdbx_description
1 polymer ?
#
loop_
_entity_poly.entity_id
_entity_poly.type
_entity_poly.pdbx_seq_one_letter_code
_entity_poly.pdbx_strand_id
1 'polypeptide(L)'
;MIGEDDELQGLTPAEAFRHAKVEHFLGHARDYADMGRYLAGLKVLDAVFGLDPSNEEGKLLKGTIDDTVAHIHKRTTNGKREDADGIQARPRRSDLVMIVDQDERLLTSLTGTLRRYGFMAITASSYDEALETFSAFRPEVVISEVNFETGPKGFDLYLWLKTSPGNQDVPFLFLATRIDRETLIAGKRFGVDDLIMKPVDDDVVIASVINCISRRRSSQIRA
;
A
#
# COMPACT_ATOMS: atom_id res chain seq x y z
N MET A 1 -31.61 -16.06 8.24
CA MET A 1 -31.25 -16.25 6.83
C MET A 1 -32.45 -15.81 6.01
N ILE A 2 -32.53 -14.54 5.67
CA ILE A 2 -33.43 -13.98 4.68
C ILE A 2 -32.58 -13.93 3.43
N GLY A 3 -32.96 -14.71 2.40
CA GLY A 3 -32.11 -15.03 1.29
C GLY A 3 -31.94 -13.88 0.30
N GLU A 4 -30.75 -13.80 -0.29
CA GLU A 4 -30.38 -12.92 -1.42
C GLU A 4 -31.31 -13.06 -2.64
N ASP A 5 -32.16 -14.11 -2.70
CA ASP A 5 -33.08 -14.37 -3.79
C ASP A 5 -34.37 -13.50 -3.77
N ASP A 6 -34.66 -12.78 -2.68
CA ASP A 6 -35.90 -12.02 -2.54
C ASP A 6 -35.78 -10.58 -3.08
N GLU A 7 -34.59 -10.01 -3.14
CA GLU A 7 -34.36 -8.64 -3.66
C GLU A 7 -34.37 -8.54 -5.20
N LEU A 8 -34.22 -9.66 -5.91
CA LEU A 8 -34.22 -9.69 -7.38
C LEU A 8 -35.61 -9.96 -7.98
N GLN A 9 -36.59 -10.34 -7.18
CA GLN A 9 -37.95 -10.64 -7.64
C GLN A 9 -38.69 -9.34 -7.99
N GLY A 10 -38.81 -9.04 -9.27
CA GLY A 10 -39.55 -7.89 -9.80
C GLY A 10 -38.72 -6.89 -10.59
N LEU A 11 -37.41 -7.05 -10.65
CA LEU A 11 -36.54 -6.18 -11.42
C LEU A 11 -36.64 -6.51 -12.93
N THR A 12 -36.59 -5.48 -13.76
CA THR A 12 -36.36 -5.67 -15.19
C THR A 12 -34.95 -6.23 -15.43
N PRO A 13 -34.68 -6.89 -16.58
CA PRO A 13 -33.33 -7.37 -16.90
C PRO A 13 -32.23 -6.27 -16.84
N ALA A 14 -32.59 -5.04 -17.15
CA ALA A 14 -31.67 -3.91 -17.09
C ALA A 14 -31.35 -3.48 -15.65
N GLU A 15 -32.36 -3.52 -14.77
CA GLU A 15 -32.19 -3.24 -13.32
C GLU A 15 -31.39 -4.34 -12.64
N ALA A 16 -31.68 -5.61 -12.93
CA ALA A 16 -30.92 -6.74 -12.42
C ALA A 16 -29.46 -6.70 -12.86
N PHE A 17 -29.16 -6.36 -14.11
CA PHE A 17 -27.81 -6.17 -14.62
C PHE A 17 -27.08 -5.01 -13.90
N ARG A 18 -27.77 -3.88 -13.67
CA ARG A 18 -27.23 -2.74 -12.95
C ARG A 18 -26.90 -3.11 -11.51
N HIS A 19 -27.82 -3.78 -10.82
CA HIS A 19 -27.63 -4.26 -9.44
C HIS A 19 -26.41 -5.19 -9.34
N ALA A 20 -26.33 -6.23 -10.19
CA ALA A 20 -25.19 -7.15 -10.20
C ALA A 20 -23.85 -6.42 -10.44
N LYS A 21 -23.85 -5.38 -11.27
CA LYS A 21 -22.66 -4.58 -11.54
C LYS A 21 -22.25 -3.71 -10.36
N VAL A 22 -23.22 -3.16 -9.62
CA VAL A 22 -22.99 -2.40 -8.38
C VAL A 22 -22.38 -3.32 -7.32
N GLU A 23 -22.96 -4.49 -7.07
CA GLU A 23 -22.43 -5.47 -6.12
C GLU A 23 -21.00 -5.92 -6.47
N HIS A 24 -20.74 -6.18 -7.74
CA HIS A 24 -19.40 -6.53 -8.21
C HIS A 24 -18.38 -5.42 -7.89
N PHE A 25 -18.71 -4.16 -8.15
CA PHE A 25 -17.81 -3.04 -7.85
C PHE A 25 -17.65 -2.79 -6.36
N LEU A 26 -18.70 -2.96 -5.56
CA LEU A 26 -18.61 -2.88 -4.09
C LEU A 26 -17.68 -3.94 -3.53
N GLY A 27 -17.74 -5.18 -4.03
CA GLY A 27 -16.80 -6.24 -3.67
C GLY A 27 -15.36 -5.83 -3.93
N HIS A 28 -15.06 -5.37 -5.14
CA HIS A 28 -13.71 -4.88 -5.47
C HIS A 28 -13.24 -3.71 -4.62
N ALA A 29 -14.13 -2.76 -4.33
CA ALA A 29 -13.77 -1.62 -3.49
C ALA A 29 -13.42 -2.04 -2.06
N ARG A 30 -14.14 -3.04 -1.49
CA ARG A 30 -13.81 -3.63 -0.18
C ARG A 30 -12.46 -4.33 -0.22
N ASP A 31 -12.23 -5.21 -1.22
CA ASP A 31 -10.96 -5.92 -1.37
C ASP A 31 -9.78 -4.94 -1.45
N TYR A 32 -9.92 -3.86 -2.22
CA TYR A 32 -8.87 -2.84 -2.30
C TYR A 32 -8.64 -2.10 -0.98
N ALA A 33 -9.70 -1.80 -0.22
CA ALA A 33 -9.56 -1.17 1.09
C ALA A 33 -8.84 -2.11 2.09
N ASP A 34 -9.17 -3.40 2.08
CA ASP A 34 -8.53 -4.40 2.93
C ASP A 34 -7.06 -4.60 2.61
N MET A 35 -6.70 -4.56 1.34
CA MET A 35 -5.30 -4.58 0.87
C MET A 35 -4.55 -3.27 1.15
N GLY A 36 -5.21 -2.20 1.59
CA GLY A 36 -4.58 -0.87 1.75
C GLY A 36 -4.45 -0.07 0.46
N ARG A 37 -5.13 -0.47 -0.63
CA ARG A 37 -5.18 0.23 -1.91
C ARG A 37 -6.30 1.28 -1.91
N TYR A 38 -6.24 2.23 -1.00
CA TYR A 38 -7.33 3.16 -0.74
C TYR A 38 -7.71 4.02 -1.95
N LEU A 39 -6.73 4.49 -2.73
CA LEU A 39 -7.00 5.30 -3.93
C LEU A 39 -7.71 4.47 -5.00
N ALA A 40 -7.33 3.22 -5.20
CA ALA A 40 -8.00 2.31 -6.12
C ALA A 40 -9.44 2.01 -5.65
N GLY A 41 -9.65 1.77 -4.36
CA GLY A 41 -10.97 1.58 -3.77
C GLY A 41 -11.88 2.78 -4.02
N LEU A 42 -11.39 4.01 -3.81
CA LEU A 42 -12.16 5.23 -4.09
C LEU A 42 -12.53 5.37 -5.57
N LYS A 43 -11.59 5.08 -6.49
CA LYS A 43 -11.87 5.10 -7.94
C LYS A 43 -12.97 4.11 -8.34
N VAL A 44 -13.00 2.93 -7.72
CA VAL A 44 -14.07 1.93 -7.96
C VAL A 44 -15.41 2.40 -7.39
N LEU A 45 -15.42 3.05 -6.24
CA LEU A 45 -16.64 3.63 -5.66
C LEU A 45 -17.23 4.74 -6.53
N ASP A 46 -16.42 5.52 -7.24
CA ASP A 46 -16.94 6.48 -8.21
C ASP A 46 -17.75 5.80 -9.32
N ALA A 47 -17.36 4.57 -9.74
CA ALA A 47 -18.15 3.78 -10.69
C ALA A 47 -19.45 3.25 -10.07
N VAL A 48 -19.46 2.90 -8.78
CA VAL A 48 -20.68 2.55 -8.04
C VAL A 48 -21.66 3.71 -8.06
N PHE A 49 -21.21 4.90 -7.68
CA PHE A 49 -22.06 6.11 -7.65
C PHE A 49 -22.50 6.59 -9.04
N GLY A 50 -21.75 6.26 -10.09
CA GLY A 50 -22.18 6.47 -11.47
C GLY A 50 -23.37 5.59 -11.88
N LEU A 51 -23.52 4.42 -11.26
CA LEU A 51 -24.63 3.48 -11.51
C LEU A 51 -25.78 3.67 -10.52
N ASP A 52 -25.47 3.92 -9.27
CA ASP A 52 -26.42 4.14 -8.16
C ASP A 52 -25.87 5.22 -7.22
N PRO A 53 -26.24 6.51 -7.46
CA PRO A 53 -25.80 7.62 -6.61
C PRO A 53 -26.30 7.55 -5.17
N SER A 54 -27.36 6.79 -4.92
CA SER A 54 -27.98 6.65 -3.60
C SER A 54 -27.45 5.48 -2.79
N ASN A 55 -26.55 4.67 -3.33
CA ASN A 55 -26.07 3.43 -2.71
C ASN A 55 -25.51 3.67 -1.30
N GLU A 56 -26.24 3.21 -0.28
CA GLU A 56 -25.89 3.45 1.12
C GLU A 56 -24.63 2.69 1.55
N GLU A 57 -24.43 1.49 1.02
CA GLU A 57 -23.25 0.69 1.32
C GLU A 57 -21.99 1.31 0.74
N GLY A 58 -22.06 1.79 -0.50
CA GLY A 58 -20.97 2.55 -1.13
C GLY A 58 -20.62 3.81 -0.34
N LYS A 59 -21.62 4.53 0.17
CA LYS A 59 -21.38 5.71 1.03
C LYS A 59 -20.70 5.34 2.34
N LEU A 60 -21.13 4.26 2.99
CA LEU A 60 -20.51 3.77 4.22
C LEU A 60 -19.07 3.35 3.99
N LEU A 61 -18.81 2.57 2.94
CA LEU A 61 -17.46 2.13 2.57
C LEU A 61 -16.55 3.32 2.22
N LYS A 62 -17.07 4.29 1.47
CA LYS A 62 -16.35 5.53 1.17
C LYS A 62 -15.97 6.27 2.45
N GLY A 63 -16.90 6.46 3.38
CA GLY A 63 -16.64 7.09 4.68
C GLY A 63 -15.55 6.37 5.45
N THR A 64 -15.58 5.04 5.50
CA THR A 64 -14.54 4.23 6.16
C THR A 64 -13.16 4.42 5.52
N ILE A 65 -13.08 4.46 4.19
CA ILE A 65 -11.83 4.72 3.46
C ILE A 65 -11.35 6.15 3.73
N ASP A 66 -12.22 7.15 3.62
CA ASP A 66 -11.88 8.56 3.85
C ASP A 66 -11.36 8.78 5.29
N ASP A 67 -12.00 8.18 6.30
CA ASP A 67 -11.55 8.23 7.70
C ASP A 67 -10.18 7.58 7.87
N THR A 68 -9.93 6.45 7.21
CA THR A 68 -8.64 5.75 7.25
C THR A 68 -7.54 6.60 6.61
N VAL A 69 -7.81 7.17 5.45
CA VAL A 69 -6.91 8.08 4.74
C VAL A 69 -6.61 9.31 5.57
N ALA A 70 -7.62 9.94 6.17
CA ALA A 70 -7.47 11.09 7.07
C ALA A 70 -6.62 10.73 8.30
N HIS A 71 -6.82 9.52 8.86
CA HIS A 71 -6.03 9.03 9.98
C HIS A 71 -4.55 8.82 9.61
N ILE A 72 -4.28 8.25 8.43
CA ILE A 72 -2.91 8.11 7.89
C ILE A 72 -2.27 9.49 7.75
N HIS A 73 -2.93 10.44 7.08
CA HIS A 73 -2.41 11.79 6.90
C HIS A 73 -2.13 12.51 8.22
N LYS A 74 -3.04 12.42 9.19
CA LYS A 74 -2.86 13.02 10.52
C LYS A 74 -1.64 12.46 11.24
N ARG A 75 -1.39 11.16 11.13
CA ARG A 75 -0.25 10.52 11.80
C ARG A 75 1.07 10.81 11.12
N THR A 76 1.12 10.80 9.79
CA THR A 76 2.33 11.14 9.03
C THR A 76 2.74 12.61 9.22
N THR A 77 1.80 13.52 9.45
CA THR A 77 2.10 14.94 9.71
C THR A 77 2.49 15.22 11.16
N ASN A 78 1.88 14.55 12.14
CA ASN A 78 2.17 14.74 13.56
C ASN A 78 3.46 14.03 14.02
N GLY A 79 3.86 12.93 13.38
CA GLY A 79 5.08 12.19 13.72
C GLY A 79 6.37 13.02 13.59
N LYS A 80 6.35 14.11 12.86
CA LYS A 80 7.49 15.04 12.74
C LYS A 80 7.74 15.93 13.97
N ARG A 81 6.85 15.93 14.98
CA ARG A 81 6.94 16.84 16.14
C ARG A 81 7.39 16.19 17.45
N GLU A 82 7.51 14.86 17.51
CA GLU A 82 7.78 14.15 18.79
C GLU A 82 9.16 13.49 18.88
N ASP A 83 10.12 13.87 18.04
CA ASP A 83 11.44 13.22 17.94
C ASP A 83 12.45 13.64 19.03
N ALA A 84 12.00 14.20 20.16
CA ALA A 84 12.88 14.72 21.21
C ALA A 84 13.31 13.69 22.27
N ASP A 85 12.75 12.49 22.33
CA ASP A 85 13.13 11.49 23.35
C ASP A 85 13.80 10.25 22.75
N GLY A 86 15.04 10.05 23.22
CA GLY A 86 16.03 9.13 22.72
C GLY A 86 15.66 7.65 22.72
N ILE A 87 16.22 7.00 21.71
CA ILE A 87 16.76 5.62 21.67
C ILE A 87 15.89 4.50 22.23
N GLN A 88 15.03 3.98 21.36
CA GLN A 88 14.82 2.55 21.15
C GLN A 88 13.99 2.34 19.89
N ALA A 89 14.51 1.49 18.96
CA ALA A 89 13.89 1.19 17.67
C ALA A 89 12.64 0.30 17.84
N ARG A 90 11.61 0.81 18.52
CA ARG A 90 10.28 0.19 18.48
C ARG A 90 9.51 0.83 17.34
N PRO A 91 8.77 0.04 16.52
CA PRO A 91 7.89 0.63 15.52
C PRO A 91 6.96 1.64 16.21
N ARG A 92 6.98 2.88 15.72
CA ARG A 92 6.00 3.86 16.17
C ARG A 92 4.68 3.48 15.48
N ARG A 93 3.57 3.55 16.18
CA ARG A 93 2.23 3.31 15.60
C ARG A 93 1.88 4.24 14.43
N SER A 94 2.81 5.05 13.97
CA SER A 94 2.67 6.00 12.87
C SER A 94 3.53 5.67 11.65
N ASP A 95 4.40 4.65 11.73
CA ASP A 95 5.29 4.34 10.62
C ASP A 95 4.51 3.72 9.45
N LEU A 96 4.50 4.44 8.33
CA LEU A 96 3.78 4.05 7.13
C LEU A 96 4.71 3.32 6.17
N VAL A 97 4.38 2.08 5.86
CA VAL A 97 5.09 1.24 4.89
C VAL A 97 4.25 1.11 3.63
N MET A 98 4.87 1.32 2.48
CA MET A 98 4.26 1.09 1.18
C MET A 98 4.78 -0.21 0.59
N ILE A 99 3.88 -1.06 0.10
CA ILE A 99 4.21 -2.31 -0.58
C ILE A 99 3.76 -2.21 -2.04
N VAL A 100 4.63 -2.56 -2.97
CA VAL A 100 4.34 -2.54 -4.41
C VAL A 100 4.60 -3.92 -5.01
N ASP A 101 3.56 -4.60 -5.43
CA ASP A 101 3.63 -5.92 -6.02
C ASP A 101 2.36 -6.22 -6.85
N GLN A 102 2.47 -7.02 -7.89
CA GLN A 102 1.31 -7.45 -8.69
C GLN A 102 0.55 -8.61 -8.06
N ASP A 103 1.18 -9.35 -7.13
CA ASP A 103 0.55 -10.44 -6.41
C ASP A 103 -0.32 -9.92 -5.26
N GLU A 104 -1.63 -9.84 -5.48
CA GLU A 104 -2.61 -9.36 -4.49
C GLU A 104 -2.64 -10.22 -3.22
N ARG A 105 -2.31 -11.52 -3.31
CA ARG A 105 -2.22 -12.39 -2.14
C ARG A 105 -1.03 -12.00 -1.25
N LEU A 106 0.09 -11.68 -1.89
CA LEU A 106 1.27 -11.18 -1.18
C LEU A 106 0.97 -9.81 -0.55
N LEU A 107 0.34 -8.89 -1.27
CA LEU A 107 -0.06 -7.59 -0.75
C LEU A 107 -0.95 -7.73 0.49
N THR A 108 -1.97 -8.59 0.43
CA THR A 108 -2.88 -8.88 1.55
C THR A 108 -2.13 -9.47 2.75
N SER A 109 -1.28 -10.48 2.51
CA SER A 109 -0.50 -11.14 3.57
C SER A 109 0.44 -10.17 4.27
N LEU A 110 1.25 -9.43 3.51
CA LEU A 110 2.21 -8.47 4.07
C LEU A 110 1.53 -7.29 4.76
N THR A 111 0.42 -6.80 4.22
CA THR A 111 -0.40 -5.77 4.89
C THR A 111 -0.87 -6.26 6.26
N GLY A 112 -1.39 -7.47 6.34
CA GLY A 112 -1.80 -8.10 7.59
C GLY A 112 -0.64 -8.24 8.57
N THR A 113 0.51 -8.68 8.11
CA THR A 113 1.72 -8.83 8.91
C THR A 113 2.20 -7.48 9.46
N LEU A 114 2.38 -6.48 8.61
CA LEU A 114 2.81 -5.15 9.04
C LEU A 114 1.86 -4.54 10.08
N ARG A 115 0.55 -4.66 9.87
CA ARG A 115 -0.47 -4.18 10.83
C ARG A 115 -0.38 -4.89 12.18
N ARG A 116 -0.14 -6.20 12.22
CA ARG A 116 0.07 -6.97 13.47
C ARG A 116 1.28 -6.44 14.26
N TYR A 117 2.32 -6.01 13.58
CA TYR A 117 3.51 -5.42 14.20
C TYR A 117 3.41 -3.92 14.49
N GLY A 118 2.23 -3.31 14.23
CA GLY A 118 1.93 -1.93 14.59
C GLY A 118 2.28 -0.89 13.53
N PHE A 119 2.67 -1.30 12.33
CA PHE A 119 2.86 -0.42 11.19
C PHE A 119 1.52 -0.06 10.54
N MET A 120 1.45 1.10 9.90
CA MET A 120 0.44 1.36 8.89
C MET A 120 0.96 0.85 7.54
N ALA A 121 0.07 0.29 6.73
CA ALA A 121 0.44 -0.25 5.43
C ALA A 121 -0.49 0.28 4.34
N ILE A 122 0.10 0.69 3.22
CA ILE A 122 -0.57 1.01 1.97
C ILE A 122 0.05 0.20 0.86
N THR A 123 -0.70 -0.07 -0.18
CA THR A 123 -0.21 -0.92 -1.27
C THR A 123 -0.52 -0.33 -2.64
N ALA A 124 0.24 -0.77 -3.64
CA ALA A 124 0.02 -0.50 -5.04
C ALA A 124 0.35 -1.77 -5.85
N SER A 125 -0.36 -1.99 -6.96
CA SER A 125 -0.17 -3.18 -7.81
C SER A 125 0.57 -2.89 -9.11
N SER A 126 0.93 -1.64 -9.35
CA SER A 126 1.66 -1.21 -10.56
C SER A 126 2.57 -0.03 -10.28
N TYR A 127 3.45 0.25 -11.23
CA TYR A 127 4.33 1.41 -11.19
C TYR A 127 3.54 2.73 -11.07
N ASP A 128 2.54 2.93 -11.93
CA ASP A 128 1.75 4.17 -11.95
C ASP A 128 0.96 4.36 -10.66
N GLU A 129 0.31 3.31 -10.17
CA GLU A 129 -0.37 3.34 -8.87
C GLU A 129 0.60 3.63 -7.72
N ALA A 130 1.84 3.12 -7.81
CA ALA A 130 2.88 3.39 -6.83
C ALA A 130 3.26 4.88 -6.78
N LEU A 131 3.39 5.54 -7.94
CA LEU A 131 3.68 6.97 -8.00
C LEU A 131 2.55 7.81 -7.38
N GLU A 132 1.30 7.51 -7.74
CA GLU A 132 0.12 8.18 -7.17
C GLU A 132 0.04 7.99 -5.66
N THR A 133 0.17 6.74 -5.19
CA THR A 133 0.09 6.37 -3.79
C THR A 133 1.23 7.01 -2.98
N PHE A 134 2.46 6.96 -3.49
CA PHE A 134 3.60 7.60 -2.83
C PHE A 134 3.38 9.12 -2.68
N SER A 135 2.92 9.77 -3.75
CA SER A 135 2.69 11.22 -3.76
C SER A 135 1.59 11.65 -2.77
N ALA A 136 0.55 10.83 -2.63
CA ALA A 136 -0.56 11.08 -1.72
C ALA A 136 -0.20 10.86 -0.25
N PHE A 137 0.55 9.81 0.07
CA PHE A 137 0.73 9.34 1.45
C PHE A 137 2.13 9.54 2.03
N ARG A 138 3.16 9.69 1.21
CA ARG A 138 4.56 9.89 1.61
C ARG A 138 5.05 8.86 2.65
N PRO A 139 5.18 7.59 2.29
CA PRO A 139 5.58 6.52 3.22
C PRO A 139 7.00 6.70 3.76
N GLU A 140 7.24 6.09 4.93
CA GLU A 140 8.56 6.08 5.59
C GLU A 140 9.51 5.04 4.97
N VAL A 141 8.97 3.98 4.36
CA VAL A 141 9.68 2.88 3.71
C VAL A 141 8.89 2.40 2.51
N VAL A 142 9.57 2.03 1.44
CA VAL A 142 8.98 1.36 0.27
C VAL A 142 9.54 -0.06 0.17
N ILE A 143 8.65 -1.02 -0.01
CA ILE A 143 8.97 -2.42 -0.34
C ILE A 143 8.42 -2.68 -1.74
N SER A 144 9.22 -3.10 -2.70
CA SER A 144 8.77 -3.27 -4.08
C SER A 144 9.29 -4.55 -4.72
N GLU A 145 8.45 -5.22 -5.48
CA GLU A 145 8.88 -6.24 -6.43
C GLU A 145 9.93 -5.65 -7.39
N VAL A 146 10.98 -6.42 -7.68
CA VAL A 146 12.01 -6.05 -8.66
C VAL A 146 11.47 -6.05 -10.08
N ASN A 147 10.72 -7.09 -10.44
CA ASN A 147 10.30 -7.36 -11.80
C ASN A 147 8.77 -7.40 -11.93
N PHE A 148 8.18 -6.26 -12.30
CA PHE A 148 6.77 -6.25 -12.72
C PHE A 148 6.61 -7.00 -14.05
N GLU A 149 5.49 -7.69 -14.24
CA GLU A 149 5.17 -8.40 -15.49
C GLU A 149 5.04 -7.44 -16.66
N THR A 150 4.44 -6.28 -16.41
CA THR A 150 4.18 -5.24 -17.41
C THR A 150 4.71 -3.88 -16.95
N GLY A 151 5.05 -3.02 -17.90
CA GLY A 151 5.47 -1.64 -17.64
C GLY A 151 6.89 -1.49 -17.06
N PRO A 152 7.17 -0.34 -16.46
CA PRO A 152 8.44 -0.05 -15.80
C PRO A 152 8.71 -1.01 -14.65
N LYS A 153 9.99 -1.27 -14.37
CA LYS A 153 10.44 -2.23 -13.35
C LYS A 153 10.58 -1.57 -11.96
N GLY A 154 10.76 -2.39 -10.94
CA GLY A 154 11.00 -1.90 -9.58
C GLY A 154 12.22 -0.99 -9.47
N PHE A 155 13.25 -1.21 -10.29
CA PHE A 155 14.41 -0.31 -10.39
C PHE A 155 14.06 1.07 -10.94
N ASP A 156 13.08 1.18 -11.85
CA ASP A 156 12.61 2.48 -12.34
C ASP A 156 11.89 3.25 -11.23
N LEU A 157 11.10 2.55 -10.40
CA LEU A 157 10.46 3.13 -9.21
C LEU A 157 11.51 3.60 -8.19
N TYR A 158 12.54 2.78 -7.95
CA TYR A 158 13.67 3.15 -7.09
C TYR A 158 14.37 4.41 -7.61
N LEU A 159 14.72 4.46 -8.89
CA LEU A 159 15.40 5.61 -9.49
C LEU A 159 14.52 6.86 -9.41
N TRP A 160 13.24 6.75 -9.72
CA TRP A 160 12.30 7.87 -9.58
C TRP A 160 12.30 8.39 -8.13
N LEU A 161 12.22 7.50 -7.14
CA LEU A 161 12.22 7.89 -5.74
C LEU A 161 13.51 8.62 -5.36
N LYS A 162 14.66 8.05 -5.72
CA LYS A 162 15.98 8.59 -5.35
C LYS A 162 16.35 9.89 -6.08
N THR A 163 15.75 10.15 -7.24
CA THR A 163 15.95 11.39 -8.00
C THR A 163 14.92 12.47 -7.69
N SER A 164 13.81 12.10 -7.04
CA SER A 164 12.76 13.05 -6.67
C SER A 164 13.16 13.89 -5.45
N PRO A 165 13.04 15.25 -5.52
CA PRO A 165 13.43 16.12 -4.42
C PRO A 165 12.72 15.79 -3.11
N GLY A 166 13.48 15.65 -2.03
CA GLY A 166 12.97 15.37 -0.67
C GLY A 166 12.62 13.92 -0.38
N ASN A 167 12.84 12.99 -1.34
CA ASN A 167 12.52 11.57 -1.18
C ASN A 167 13.76 10.68 -1.16
N GLN A 168 14.96 11.24 -1.39
CA GLN A 168 16.22 10.50 -1.53
C GLN A 168 16.53 9.62 -0.31
N ASP A 169 16.13 10.06 0.88
CA ASP A 169 16.38 9.38 2.15
C ASP A 169 15.34 8.31 2.50
N VAL A 170 14.27 8.15 1.69
CA VAL A 170 13.28 7.10 1.93
C VAL A 170 13.90 5.74 1.65
N PRO A 171 13.99 4.85 2.66
CA PRO A 171 14.51 3.51 2.45
C PRO A 171 13.70 2.73 1.44
N PHE A 172 14.40 1.89 0.67
CA PHE A 172 13.81 1.07 -0.37
C PHE A 172 14.31 -0.36 -0.29
N LEU A 173 13.39 -1.29 -0.12
CA LEU A 173 13.65 -2.72 -0.07
C LEU A 173 13.09 -3.39 -1.32
N PHE A 174 13.84 -4.30 -1.91
CA PHE A 174 13.33 -5.11 -3.00
C PHE A 174 12.82 -6.47 -2.53
N LEU A 175 11.71 -6.91 -3.13
CA LEU A 175 11.28 -8.30 -3.14
C LEU A 175 11.64 -8.93 -4.48
N ALA A 176 12.23 -10.11 -4.48
CA ALA A 176 12.62 -10.78 -5.70
C ALA A 176 12.31 -12.28 -5.65
N THR A 177 11.71 -12.81 -6.70
CA THR A 177 11.50 -14.26 -6.88
C THR A 177 12.81 -14.97 -7.19
N ARG A 178 13.74 -14.28 -7.86
CA ARG A 178 15.09 -14.76 -8.17
C ARG A 178 16.06 -13.61 -7.96
N ILE A 179 17.16 -13.91 -7.29
CA ILE A 179 18.31 -13.00 -7.19
C ILE A 179 19.41 -13.60 -8.05
N ASP A 180 19.50 -13.16 -9.30
CA ASP A 180 20.66 -13.44 -10.12
C ASP A 180 21.82 -12.49 -9.78
N ARG A 181 22.99 -12.79 -10.33
CA ARG A 181 24.20 -11.99 -10.09
C ARG A 181 24.02 -10.53 -10.51
N GLU A 182 23.26 -10.29 -11.58
CA GLU A 182 23.02 -8.95 -12.14
C GLU A 182 22.14 -8.13 -11.21
N THR A 183 21.05 -8.69 -10.73
CA THR A 183 20.14 -8.06 -9.74
C THR A 183 20.90 -7.74 -8.45
N LEU A 184 21.75 -8.68 -7.97
CA LEU A 184 22.54 -8.44 -6.75
C LEU A 184 23.56 -7.31 -6.95
N ILE A 185 24.26 -7.29 -8.09
CA ILE A 185 25.23 -6.23 -8.41
C ILE A 185 24.52 -4.89 -8.58
N ALA A 186 23.38 -4.86 -9.28
CA ALA A 186 22.57 -3.66 -9.45
C ALA A 186 22.09 -3.12 -8.08
N GLY A 187 21.50 -3.95 -7.24
CA GLY A 187 21.07 -3.55 -5.89
C GLY A 187 22.19 -2.94 -5.06
N LYS A 188 23.39 -3.56 -5.07
CA LYS A 188 24.57 -3.03 -4.37
C LYS A 188 25.10 -1.72 -4.96
N ARG A 189 25.13 -1.58 -6.28
CA ARG A 189 25.61 -0.37 -6.97
C ARG A 189 24.65 0.81 -6.75
N PHE A 190 23.37 0.56 -6.78
CA PHE A 190 22.33 1.58 -6.54
C PHE A 190 22.18 1.94 -5.06
N GLY A 191 22.73 1.14 -4.13
CA GLY A 191 22.62 1.41 -2.69
C GLY A 191 21.23 1.13 -2.15
N VAL A 192 20.57 0.08 -2.65
CA VAL A 192 19.30 -0.41 -2.12
C VAL A 192 19.49 -0.85 -0.67
N ASP A 193 18.56 -0.51 0.19
CA ASP A 193 18.69 -0.74 1.63
C ASP A 193 18.66 -2.21 2.00
N ASP A 194 17.83 -3.02 1.30
CA ASP A 194 17.79 -4.47 1.47
C ASP A 194 17.17 -5.17 0.26
N LEU A 195 17.39 -6.49 0.17
CA LEU A 195 16.89 -7.36 -0.90
C LEU A 195 16.40 -8.67 -0.29
N ILE A 196 15.09 -8.90 -0.33
CA ILE A 196 14.41 -10.03 0.31
C ILE A 196 13.91 -11.00 -0.76
N MET A 197 14.21 -12.29 -0.59
CA MET A 197 13.74 -13.33 -1.50
C MET A 197 12.30 -13.73 -1.21
N LYS A 198 11.53 -13.99 -2.27
CA LYS A 198 10.25 -14.70 -2.19
C LYS A 198 10.51 -16.23 -2.21
N PRO A 199 9.76 -17.06 -1.48
CA PRO A 199 8.63 -16.67 -0.61
C PRO A 199 9.08 -15.87 0.61
N VAL A 200 8.28 -14.86 0.94
CA VAL A 200 8.65 -13.87 1.95
C VAL A 200 8.44 -14.46 3.36
N ASP A 201 9.46 -14.33 4.21
CA ASP A 201 9.36 -14.60 5.64
C ASP A 201 8.95 -13.32 6.37
N ASP A 202 7.86 -13.39 7.15
CA ASP A 202 7.30 -12.26 7.88
C ASP A 202 8.32 -11.60 8.83
N ASP A 203 9.07 -12.40 9.57
CA ASP A 203 10.05 -11.90 10.56
C ASP A 203 11.22 -11.20 9.86
N VAL A 204 11.64 -11.70 8.70
CA VAL A 204 12.70 -11.09 7.89
C VAL A 204 12.25 -9.71 7.39
N VAL A 205 11.03 -9.60 6.84
CA VAL A 205 10.50 -8.31 6.37
C VAL A 205 10.41 -7.32 7.52
N ILE A 206 9.85 -7.72 8.64
CA ILE A 206 9.69 -6.85 9.80
C ILE A 206 11.05 -6.37 10.32
N ALA A 207 12.02 -7.26 10.44
CA ALA A 207 13.38 -6.91 10.87
C ALA A 207 14.03 -5.89 9.90
N SER A 208 13.91 -6.12 8.59
CA SER A 208 14.43 -5.22 7.56
C SER A 208 13.76 -3.84 7.61
N VAL A 209 12.43 -3.78 7.74
CA VAL A 209 11.68 -2.52 7.87
C VAL A 209 12.12 -1.73 9.10
N ILE A 210 12.20 -2.39 10.27
CA ILE A 210 12.65 -1.76 11.52
C ILE A 210 14.07 -1.20 11.36
N ASN A 211 14.99 -1.98 10.78
CA ASN A 211 16.37 -1.55 10.56
C ASN A 211 16.47 -0.34 9.63
N CYS A 212 15.69 -0.32 8.56
CA CYS A 212 15.66 0.79 7.61
C CYS A 212 15.15 2.08 8.25
N ILE A 213 14.03 2.01 8.98
CA ILE A 213 13.47 3.17 9.70
C ILE A 213 14.46 3.69 10.75
N SER A 214 15.08 2.78 11.51
CA SER A 214 16.05 3.16 12.55
C SER A 214 17.27 3.87 11.97
N ARG A 215 17.83 3.35 10.85
CA ARG A 215 18.97 4.00 10.17
C ARG A 215 18.60 5.38 9.64
N ARG A 216 17.44 5.53 9.00
CA ARG A 216 16.96 6.82 8.51
C ARG A 216 16.84 7.85 9.62
N ARG A 217 16.22 7.48 10.75
CA ARG A 217 16.07 8.38 11.92
C ARG A 217 17.41 8.79 12.49
N SER A 218 18.33 7.85 12.61
CA SER A 218 19.69 8.13 13.12
C SER A 218 20.46 9.08 12.22
N SER A 219 20.25 9.03 10.91
CA SER A 219 20.88 9.94 9.94
C SER A 219 20.31 11.36 10.03
N GLN A 220 18.99 11.50 10.25
CA GLN A 220 18.31 12.79 10.37
C GLN A 220 18.67 13.56 11.65
N ILE A 221 19.06 12.86 12.73
CA ILE A 221 19.48 13.48 13.99
C ILE A 221 20.90 14.06 13.88
N ARG A 222 21.72 13.57 12.93
CA ARG A 222 23.12 13.98 12.76
C ARG A 222 23.32 15.10 11.72
N ALA A 223 22.29 15.45 10.98
CA ALA A 223 22.30 16.49 9.94
C ALA A 223 21.69 17.79 10.49
#